data_bf0b64c391c7ad200f95aa449e449a8a
#
_entry.id   bf0b64c391c7ad200f95aa449e449a8a
#
_cell.length_a   1.000
_cell.length_b   1.000
_cell.length_c   1.000
_cell.angle_alpha   90.00
_cell.angle_beta   90.00
_cell.angle_gamma   90.00
#
_symmetry.space_group_name_H-M   'P 1'
#
loop_
_entity.id
_entity.type
_entity.pdbx_description
1 polymer ?
#
loop_
_entity_poly.entity_id
_entity_poly.type
_entity_poly.pdbx_seq_one_letter_code
_entity_poly.pdbx_strand_id
1 'polypeptide(L)'
;MNILVSGLLNTETTVAVRGFPIPYYPIDYPFFGVSTAVSGVAFNIAKALRTLGDSVRLASMVGDDVPAASIRGELESLGIGTEHIRTKLRQTPNSVVLYDPEGRRQIYCDLKDIQETGYEFSPELLEGIDLVAACNINFNRPLIRLAKAAGKTIATDVHVLGNVYDDYNREFMENADILFLSDESVGEDWRGFLYHLAETYPCRIIVLGRGSKGAALYLRETGRIAEMPAACMDAVVNTVGAGDALFSSFLHYYAKGCAPENALWRAQVFAAHKITVSGASKGFVTEETVERSL
;
A
#
# COMPACT_ATOMS: atom_id res chain seq x y z
N MET A 1 -12.69 11.83 5.40
CA MET A 1 -13.15 10.56 5.96
C MET A 1 -12.25 10.15 7.11
N ASN A 2 -12.71 9.28 8.01
CA ASN A 2 -11.91 8.72 9.11
C ASN A 2 -11.50 7.30 8.73
N ILE A 3 -10.23 7.09 8.43
CA ILE A 3 -9.73 5.80 7.95
C ILE A 3 -8.75 5.22 8.95
N LEU A 4 -8.99 3.97 9.40
CA LEU A 4 -8.01 3.20 10.15
C LEU A 4 -7.08 2.50 9.17
N VAL A 5 -5.80 2.80 9.24
CA VAL A 5 -4.74 2.11 8.52
C VAL A 5 -3.98 1.22 9.49
N SER A 6 -3.76 -0.04 9.13
CA SER A 6 -2.96 -0.95 9.96
C SER A 6 -2.02 -1.80 9.11
N GLY A 7 -0.73 -1.83 9.47
CA GLY A 7 0.27 -2.58 8.73
C GLY A 7 1.70 -2.20 9.06
N LEU A 8 2.62 -2.55 8.15
CA LEU A 8 4.05 -2.37 8.31
C LEU A 8 4.46 -0.89 8.31
N LEU A 9 5.24 -0.51 9.31
CA LEU A 9 6.09 0.68 9.34
C LEU A 9 7.55 0.23 9.33
N ASN A 10 8.38 0.84 8.50
CA ASN A 10 9.80 0.57 8.45
C ASN A 10 10.62 1.82 8.10
N THR A 11 11.93 1.68 8.13
CA THR A 11 12.84 2.57 7.42
C THR A 11 13.29 1.90 6.13
N GLU A 12 13.40 2.65 5.05
CA GLU A 12 13.84 2.18 3.74
C GLU A 12 15.11 2.92 3.34
N THR A 13 16.17 2.16 3.04
CA THR A 13 17.41 2.69 2.46
C THR A 13 17.45 2.34 0.98
N THR A 14 17.44 3.34 0.12
CA THR A 14 17.65 3.16 -1.32
C THR A 14 19.12 3.32 -1.65
N VAL A 15 19.66 2.46 -2.52
CA VAL A 15 21.05 2.48 -2.98
C VAL A 15 21.09 2.40 -4.50
N ALA A 16 21.66 3.40 -5.15
CA ALA A 16 21.95 3.37 -6.57
C ALA A 16 23.12 2.39 -6.84
N VAL A 17 22.87 1.39 -7.67
CA VAL A 17 23.90 0.44 -8.13
C VAL A 17 24.18 0.64 -9.62
N ARG A 18 25.33 0.18 -10.10
CA ARG A 18 25.74 0.35 -11.51
C ARG A 18 24.94 -0.50 -12.48
N GLY A 19 24.36 -1.60 -12.00
CA GLY A 19 23.59 -2.55 -12.78
C GLY A 19 23.42 -3.90 -12.09
N PHE A 20 22.63 -4.78 -12.69
CA PHE A 20 22.45 -6.16 -12.23
C PHE A 20 22.94 -7.14 -13.31
N PRO A 21 23.71 -8.18 -12.92
CA PRO A 21 24.18 -8.53 -11.57
C PRO A 21 25.14 -7.47 -11.04
N ILE A 22 25.14 -7.24 -9.72
CA ILE A 22 26.00 -6.22 -9.08
C ILE A 22 27.45 -6.65 -9.20
N PRO A 23 28.34 -5.88 -9.86
CA PRO A 23 29.75 -6.17 -9.90
C PRO A 23 30.40 -5.95 -8.53
N TYR A 24 31.30 -6.83 -8.15
CA TYR A 24 32.02 -6.71 -6.87
C TYR A 24 33.02 -5.55 -6.93
N TYR A 25 32.88 -4.60 -6.01
CA TYR A 25 33.89 -3.60 -5.67
C TYR A 25 34.02 -3.55 -4.15
N PRO A 26 35.24 -3.53 -3.57
CA PRO A 26 35.43 -3.41 -2.12
C PRO A 26 34.77 -2.16 -1.54
N ILE A 27 34.78 -1.06 -2.28
CA ILE A 27 34.14 0.22 -1.96
C ILE A 27 33.62 0.80 -3.26
N ASP A 28 32.34 1.20 -3.29
CA ASP A 28 31.76 1.99 -4.37
C ASP A 28 31.29 3.34 -3.82
N TYR A 29 31.31 4.38 -4.65
CA TYR A 29 30.96 5.76 -4.27
C TYR A 29 29.78 6.27 -5.10
N PRO A 30 28.55 5.84 -4.80
CA PRO A 30 27.36 6.37 -5.46
C PRO A 30 26.99 7.73 -4.84
N PHE A 31 27.67 8.81 -5.25
CA PHE A 31 27.42 10.14 -4.73
C PHE A 31 25.95 10.52 -4.89
N PHE A 32 25.29 10.93 -3.78
CA PHE A 32 23.84 11.14 -3.67
C PHE A 32 22.97 9.91 -4.02
N GLY A 33 23.57 8.75 -4.22
CA GLY A 33 22.90 7.51 -4.55
C GLY A 33 22.46 6.67 -3.35
N VAL A 34 22.69 7.12 -2.11
CA VAL A 34 22.21 6.45 -0.88
C VAL A 34 21.30 7.40 -0.13
N SER A 35 20.07 6.96 0.15
CA SER A 35 19.08 7.77 0.88
C SER A 35 18.29 6.86 1.82
N THR A 36 18.02 7.34 3.03
CA THR A 36 17.15 6.65 3.99
C THR A 36 15.92 7.50 4.28
N ALA A 37 14.76 6.88 4.35
CA ALA A 37 13.49 7.54 4.65
C ALA A 37 12.58 6.60 5.45
N VAL A 38 11.58 7.19 6.13
CA VAL A 38 10.46 6.43 6.69
C VAL A 38 9.60 5.91 5.55
N SER A 39 9.22 4.64 5.64
CA SER A 39 8.48 3.90 4.63
C SER A 39 7.65 2.78 5.28
N GLY A 40 7.22 1.83 4.48
CA GLY A 40 6.34 0.74 4.85
C GLY A 40 4.94 0.96 4.30
N VAL A 41 4.28 -0.12 3.93
CA VAL A 41 2.97 -0.07 3.25
C VAL A 41 1.97 0.79 4.03
N ALA A 42 1.88 0.59 5.35
CA ALA A 42 0.96 1.38 6.18
C ALA A 42 1.36 2.86 6.28
N PHE A 43 2.67 3.17 6.31
CA PHE A 43 3.13 4.56 6.28
C PHE A 43 2.78 5.25 4.96
N ASN A 44 3.04 4.56 3.83
CA ASN A 44 2.77 5.10 2.51
C ASN A 44 1.26 5.40 2.33
N ILE A 45 0.40 4.45 2.73
CA ILE A 45 -1.06 4.60 2.71
C ILE A 45 -1.50 5.76 3.61
N ALA A 46 -1.02 5.80 4.86
CA ALA A 46 -1.40 6.84 5.82
C ALA A 46 -0.99 8.25 5.34
N LYS A 47 0.23 8.40 4.83
CA LYS A 47 0.74 9.66 4.27
C LYS A 47 -0.04 10.09 3.02
N ALA A 48 -0.35 9.17 2.11
CA ALA A 48 -1.15 9.46 0.93
C ALA A 48 -2.55 9.95 1.31
N LEU A 49 -3.25 9.25 2.20
CA LEU A 49 -4.59 9.63 2.69
C LEU A 49 -4.58 10.99 3.39
N ARG A 50 -3.55 11.26 4.23
CA ARG A 50 -3.39 12.58 4.87
C ARG A 50 -3.17 13.67 3.86
N THR A 51 -2.38 13.44 2.81
CA THR A 51 -2.13 14.39 1.74
C THR A 51 -3.41 14.70 0.94
N LEU A 52 -4.29 13.71 0.78
CA LEU A 52 -5.62 13.87 0.18
C LEU A 52 -6.65 14.50 1.12
N GLY A 53 -6.33 14.73 2.39
CA GLY A 53 -7.18 15.43 3.36
C GLY A 53 -8.00 14.54 4.29
N ASP A 54 -7.75 13.23 4.33
CA ASP A 54 -8.44 12.32 5.25
C ASP A 54 -7.89 12.42 6.69
N SER A 55 -8.72 12.07 7.65
CA SER A 55 -8.31 11.79 9.02
C SER A 55 -7.85 10.34 9.12
N VAL A 56 -6.62 10.13 9.55
CA VAL A 56 -6.00 8.80 9.61
C VAL A 56 -5.71 8.42 11.05
N ARG A 57 -6.22 7.25 11.46
CA ARG A 57 -5.78 6.52 12.66
C ARG A 57 -4.84 5.41 12.21
N LEU A 58 -3.64 5.32 12.79
CA LEU A 58 -2.62 4.39 12.33
C LEU A 58 -2.23 3.41 13.44
N ALA A 59 -2.38 2.10 13.18
CA ALA A 59 -1.99 1.04 14.11
C ALA A 59 -0.83 0.22 13.53
N SER A 60 0.24 0.06 14.32
CA SER A 60 1.42 -0.72 13.93
C SER A 60 2.30 -1.07 15.13
N MET A 61 3.42 -1.74 14.86
CA MET A 61 4.43 -2.07 15.87
C MET A 61 5.82 -1.66 15.39
N VAL A 62 6.65 -1.22 16.33
CA VAL A 62 8.05 -0.82 16.14
C VAL A 62 8.90 -1.35 17.30
N GLY A 63 10.22 -1.26 17.18
CA GLY A 63 11.17 -1.50 18.27
C GLY A 63 11.33 -0.30 19.21
N ASP A 64 12.29 -0.41 20.12
CA ASP A 64 12.78 0.68 20.96
C ASP A 64 14.15 1.13 20.45
N ASP A 65 14.15 1.82 19.29
CA ASP A 65 15.37 2.13 18.55
C ASP A 65 15.27 3.46 17.77
N VAL A 66 16.38 3.90 17.20
CA VAL A 66 16.46 5.15 16.42
C VAL A 66 15.48 5.16 15.23
N PRO A 67 15.33 4.08 14.44
CA PRO A 67 14.30 4.00 13.40
C PRO A 67 12.88 4.25 13.92
N ALA A 68 12.52 3.69 15.10
CA ALA A 68 11.21 3.92 15.71
C ALA A 68 10.97 5.40 16.05
N ALA A 69 12.00 6.06 16.62
CA ALA A 69 11.93 7.51 16.92
C ALA A 69 11.75 8.33 15.63
N SER A 70 12.47 7.99 14.55
CA SER A 70 12.33 8.64 13.25
C SER A 70 10.93 8.47 12.65
N ILE A 71 10.35 7.25 12.75
CA ILE A 71 8.99 6.95 12.30
C ILE A 71 7.97 7.80 13.06
N ARG A 72 8.06 7.86 14.39
CA ARG A 72 7.13 8.67 15.20
C ARG A 72 7.23 10.16 14.88
N GLY A 73 8.44 10.70 14.78
CA GLY A 73 8.65 12.09 14.41
C GLY A 73 8.08 12.46 13.02
N GLU A 74 8.25 11.59 12.02
CA GLU A 74 7.66 11.81 10.71
C GLU A 74 6.12 11.75 10.75
N LEU A 75 5.52 10.79 11.48
CA LEU A 75 4.06 10.70 11.65
C LEU A 75 3.49 11.94 12.33
N GLU A 76 4.13 12.41 13.41
CA GLU A 76 3.74 13.62 14.11
C GLU A 76 3.81 14.87 13.21
N SER A 77 4.85 14.97 12.38
CA SER A 77 4.99 16.07 11.41
C SER A 77 3.86 16.10 10.38
N LEU A 78 3.27 14.93 10.07
CA LEU A 78 2.13 14.76 9.19
C LEU A 78 0.77 14.95 9.90
N GLY A 79 0.78 15.19 11.22
CA GLY A 79 -0.42 15.24 12.03
C GLY A 79 -1.14 13.88 12.16
N ILE A 80 -0.38 12.78 12.11
CA ILE A 80 -0.88 11.43 12.34
C ILE A 80 -0.52 11.03 13.77
N GLY A 81 -1.52 10.68 14.58
CA GLY A 81 -1.32 10.24 15.96
C GLY A 81 -0.50 8.97 16.08
N THR A 82 0.33 8.86 17.11
CA THR A 82 1.21 7.71 17.36
C THR A 82 0.78 6.83 18.53
N GLU A 83 -0.39 7.11 19.11
CA GLU A 83 -0.94 6.42 20.30
C GLU A 83 -1.20 4.93 20.07
N HIS A 84 -1.40 4.50 18.82
CA HIS A 84 -1.60 3.11 18.43
C HIS A 84 -0.36 2.46 17.78
N ILE A 85 0.79 3.13 17.83
CA ILE A 85 2.08 2.54 17.47
C ILE A 85 2.69 1.89 18.71
N ARG A 86 2.66 0.57 18.78
CA ARG A 86 3.14 -0.18 19.93
C ARG A 86 4.65 -0.46 19.84
N THR A 87 5.37 -0.26 20.94
CA THR A 87 6.77 -0.68 21.06
C THR A 87 6.80 -2.12 21.58
N LYS A 88 6.77 -3.08 20.65
CA LYS A 88 6.69 -4.52 20.96
C LYS A 88 7.74 -5.36 20.23
N LEU A 89 8.35 -4.84 19.17
CA LEU A 89 9.33 -5.57 18.37
C LEU A 89 10.73 -5.49 19.01
N ARG A 90 11.55 -6.51 18.78
CA ARG A 90 12.97 -6.48 19.19
C ARG A 90 13.74 -5.38 18.49
N GLN A 91 13.43 -5.16 17.22
CA GLN A 91 13.95 -4.08 16.39
C GLN A 91 12.87 -3.62 15.40
N THR A 92 12.94 -2.36 15.02
CA THR A 92 12.06 -1.82 13.96
C THR A 92 12.42 -2.46 12.61
N PRO A 93 11.45 -2.92 11.82
CA PRO A 93 11.68 -3.41 10.47
C PRO A 93 12.42 -2.41 9.59
N ASN A 94 13.22 -2.90 8.65
CA ASN A 94 13.89 -2.07 7.67
C ASN A 94 13.97 -2.77 6.30
N SER A 95 14.14 -1.99 5.25
CA SER A 95 14.37 -2.50 3.91
C SER A 95 15.53 -1.79 3.23
N VAL A 96 16.15 -2.49 2.29
CA VAL A 96 17.14 -1.93 1.37
C VAL A 96 16.65 -2.16 -0.05
N VAL A 97 16.55 -1.09 -0.82
CA VAL A 97 16.17 -1.12 -2.23
C VAL A 97 17.38 -0.75 -3.08
N LEU A 98 17.90 -1.72 -3.79
CA LEU A 98 18.92 -1.51 -4.81
C LEU A 98 18.24 -1.17 -6.13
N TYR A 99 18.70 -0.15 -6.83
CA TYR A 99 18.14 0.24 -8.13
C TYR A 99 19.25 0.64 -9.10
N ASP A 100 19.06 0.34 -10.38
CA ASP A 100 20.00 0.68 -11.44
C ASP A 100 19.44 1.73 -12.42
N PRO A 101 20.27 2.27 -13.33
CA PRO A 101 19.85 3.27 -14.31
C PRO A 101 18.78 2.77 -15.29
N GLU A 102 18.63 1.45 -15.48
CA GLU A 102 17.59 0.87 -16.33
C GLU A 102 16.24 0.71 -15.60
N GLY A 103 16.18 1.11 -14.30
CA GLY A 103 14.97 1.03 -13.50
C GLY A 103 14.70 -0.35 -12.89
N ARG A 104 15.62 -1.32 -13.05
CA ARG A 104 15.54 -2.60 -12.35
C ARG A 104 15.79 -2.40 -10.87
N ARG A 105 15.10 -3.18 -10.03
CA ARG A 105 15.24 -3.09 -8.58
C ARG A 105 15.35 -4.47 -7.94
N GLN A 106 16.06 -4.52 -6.83
CA GLN A 106 16.10 -5.65 -5.92
C GLN A 106 15.84 -5.15 -4.50
N ILE A 107 14.85 -5.74 -3.81
CA ILE A 107 14.42 -5.31 -2.49
C ILE A 107 14.79 -6.39 -1.48
N TYR A 108 15.48 -5.98 -0.42
CA TYR A 108 15.68 -6.77 0.79
C TYR A 108 14.78 -6.20 1.87
N CYS A 109 13.77 -6.96 2.29
CA CYS A 109 12.81 -6.55 3.29
C CYS A 109 13.03 -7.37 4.57
N ASP A 110 13.66 -6.77 5.57
CA ASP A 110 13.86 -7.39 6.87
C ASP A 110 12.72 -7.02 7.80
N LEU A 111 11.76 -7.92 7.90
CA LEU A 111 10.54 -7.74 8.68
C LEU A 111 10.76 -7.91 10.20
N LYS A 112 11.96 -8.30 10.64
CA LYS A 112 12.25 -8.65 12.03
C LYS A 112 11.23 -9.68 12.54
N ASP A 113 10.77 -9.50 13.76
CA ASP A 113 9.80 -10.39 14.43
C ASP A 113 8.33 -9.93 14.32
N ILE A 114 8.01 -9.03 13.38
CA ILE A 114 6.64 -8.49 13.26
C ILE A 114 5.61 -9.54 12.84
N GLN A 115 6.03 -10.58 12.11
CA GLN A 115 5.13 -11.65 11.67
C GLN A 115 4.72 -12.59 12.81
N GLU A 116 5.55 -12.72 13.84
CA GLU A 116 5.34 -13.57 15.02
C GLU A 116 4.78 -12.79 16.21
N THR A 117 4.83 -11.44 16.17
CA THR A 117 4.41 -10.58 17.27
C THR A 117 2.94 -10.22 17.14
N GLY A 118 2.15 -10.52 18.16
CA GLY A 118 0.72 -10.19 18.19
C GLY A 118 0.45 -8.73 18.55
N TYR A 119 -0.60 -8.17 17.96
CA TYR A 119 -1.18 -6.87 18.30
C TYR A 119 -2.57 -7.08 18.92
N GLU A 120 -2.82 -6.49 20.08
CA GLU A 120 -4.12 -6.53 20.76
C GLU A 120 -4.97 -5.35 20.28
N PHE A 121 -5.95 -5.64 19.46
CA PHE A 121 -6.93 -4.65 18.99
C PHE A 121 -8.11 -4.60 19.94
N SER A 122 -8.52 -3.39 20.32
CA SER A 122 -9.74 -3.17 21.09
C SER A 122 -10.85 -2.60 20.19
N PRO A 123 -12.15 -2.83 20.51
CA PRO A 123 -13.28 -2.28 19.75
C PRO A 123 -13.25 -0.76 19.63
N GLU A 124 -12.72 -0.05 20.64
CA GLU A 124 -12.63 1.41 20.67
C GLU A 124 -11.76 1.95 19.53
N LEU A 125 -10.84 1.13 19.02
CA LEU A 125 -10.03 1.48 17.84
C LEU A 125 -10.89 1.74 16.59
N LEU A 126 -12.07 1.13 16.52
CA LEU A 126 -13.00 1.25 15.39
C LEU A 126 -14.07 2.35 15.58
N GLU A 127 -14.11 3.03 16.73
CA GLU A 127 -15.06 4.10 16.98
C GLU A 127 -14.82 5.29 16.05
N GLY A 128 -15.86 5.75 15.37
CA GLY A 128 -15.81 6.84 14.42
C GLY A 128 -15.05 6.54 13.13
N ILE A 129 -14.62 5.29 12.90
CA ILE A 129 -13.95 4.86 11.66
C ILE A 129 -14.98 4.53 10.59
N ASP A 130 -14.79 5.06 9.39
CA ASP A 130 -15.64 4.82 8.23
C ASP A 130 -15.15 3.59 7.42
N LEU A 131 -13.82 3.41 7.32
CA LEU A 131 -13.18 2.36 6.53
C LEU A 131 -11.89 1.87 7.21
N VAL A 132 -11.62 0.57 7.10
CA VAL A 132 -10.39 -0.07 7.61
C VAL A 132 -9.52 -0.50 6.43
N ALA A 133 -8.35 0.10 6.27
CA ALA A 133 -7.30 -0.31 5.34
C ALA A 133 -6.33 -1.24 6.09
N ALA A 134 -6.57 -2.54 6.00
CA ALA A 134 -5.76 -3.56 6.67
C ALA A 134 -4.75 -4.17 5.70
N CYS A 135 -3.45 -3.88 5.88
CA CYS A 135 -2.40 -4.54 5.10
C CYS A 135 -2.36 -6.04 5.41
N ASN A 136 -1.94 -6.86 4.45
CA ASN A 136 -1.86 -8.31 4.55
C ASN A 136 -0.67 -8.80 5.40
N ILE A 137 -0.66 -8.45 6.68
CA ILE A 137 0.36 -8.84 7.65
C ILE A 137 -0.27 -9.59 8.83
N ASN A 138 0.41 -10.60 9.38
CA ASN A 138 -0.19 -11.54 10.34
C ASN A 138 -0.88 -10.89 11.53
N PHE A 139 -0.29 -9.85 12.11
CA PHE A 139 -0.89 -9.21 13.28
C PHE A 139 -2.24 -8.52 12.98
N ASN A 140 -2.58 -8.29 11.71
CA ASN A 140 -3.87 -7.73 11.29
C ASN A 140 -5.02 -8.75 11.23
N ARG A 141 -4.75 -10.07 11.34
CA ARG A 141 -5.81 -11.08 11.31
C ARG A 141 -6.87 -10.89 12.40
N PRO A 142 -6.53 -10.57 13.66
CA PRO A 142 -7.53 -10.19 14.66
C PRO A 142 -8.28 -8.90 14.30
N LEU A 143 -7.61 -7.91 13.70
CA LEU A 143 -8.25 -6.65 13.29
C LEU A 143 -9.33 -6.87 12.24
N ILE A 144 -9.06 -7.65 11.19
CA ILE A 144 -10.05 -7.89 10.13
C ILE A 144 -11.28 -8.62 10.67
N ARG A 145 -11.10 -9.58 11.59
CA ARG A 145 -12.23 -10.25 12.27
C ARG A 145 -13.03 -9.26 13.13
N LEU A 146 -12.36 -8.41 13.89
CA LEU A 146 -12.99 -7.36 14.71
C LEU A 146 -13.76 -6.36 13.84
N ALA A 147 -13.15 -5.88 12.77
CA ALA A 147 -13.77 -4.93 11.84
C ALA A 147 -14.98 -5.54 11.13
N LYS A 148 -14.90 -6.80 10.71
CA LYS A 148 -16.01 -7.53 10.11
C LYS A 148 -17.18 -7.68 11.08
N ALA A 149 -16.91 -8.07 12.34
CA ALA A 149 -17.92 -8.17 13.38
C ALA A 149 -18.58 -6.81 13.70
N ALA A 150 -17.84 -5.72 13.58
CA ALA A 150 -18.33 -4.34 13.75
C ALA A 150 -19.02 -3.77 12.49
N GLY A 151 -19.17 -4.54 11.42
CA GLY A 151 -19.80 -4.12 10.17
C GLY A 151 -19.04 -3.02 9.43
N LYS A 152 -17.73 -2.91 9.63
CA LYS A 152 -16.90 -1.91 8.94
C LYS A 152 -16.54 -2.38 7.53
N THR A 153 -16.44 -1.45 6.60
CA THR A 153 -15.88 -1.71 5.27
C THR A 153 -14.38 -2.01 5.40
N ILE A 154 -13.93 -3.14 4.87
CA ILE A 154 -12.54 -3.59 4.94
C ILE A 154 -11.94 -3.56 3.54
N ALA A 155 -10.82 -2.85 3.40
CA ALA A 155 -9.99 -2.84 2.21
C ALA A 155 -8.62 -3.46 2.51
N THR A 156 -8.14 -4.29 1.59
CA THR A 156 -6.81 -4.89 1.67
C THR A 156 -6.13 -4.92 0.30
N ASP A 157 -4.81 -4.76 0.30
CA ASP A 157 -3.97 -5.02 -0.87
C ASP A 157 -3.12 -6.26 -0.57
N VAL A 158 -3.25 -7.30 -1.39
CA VAL A 158 -2.47 -8.54 -1.26
C VAL A 158 -1.23 -8.54 -2.15
N HIS A 159 -0.96 -7.40 -2.80
CA HIS A 159 0.21 -7.17 -3.66
C HIS A 159 0.28 -8.16 -4.83
N VAL A 160 1.28 -9.02 -4.84
CA VAL A 160 1.48 -10.01 -5.90
C VAL A 160 0.77 -11.30 -5.53
N LEU A 161 -0.21 -11.71 -6.33
CA LEU A 161 -0.98 -12.94 -6.13
C LEU A 161 -1.00 -13.74 -7.43
N GLY A 162 -0.38 -14.92 -7.43
CA GLY A 162 -0.35 -15.84 -8.59
C GLY A 162 -1.27 -17.05 -8.45
N ASN A 163 -1.87 -17.25 -7.28
CA ASN A 163 -2.75 -18.36 -6.98
C ASN A 163 -3.98 -17.86 -6.20
N VAL A 164 -5.17 -18.12 -6.72
CA VAL A 164 -6.44 -17.75 -6.07
C VAL A 164 -6.56 -18.39 -4.69
N TYR A 165 -6.02 -19.58 -4.49
CA TYR A 165 -6.06 -20.32 -3.22
C TYR A 165 -4.81 -20.12 -2.34
N ASP A 166 -4.18 -18.93 -2.40
CA ASP A 166 -3.02 -18.62 -1.58
C ASP A 166 -3.35 -18.68 -0.08
N ASP A 167 -2.73 -19.60 0.64
CA ASP A 167 -3.03 -19.86 2.05
C ASP A 167 -2.73 -18.68 2.96
N TYR A 168 -1.69 -17.89 2.64
CA TYR A 168 -1.32 -16.73 3.44
C TYR A 168 -2.37 -15.63 3.33
N ASN A 169 -2.84 -15.34 2.12
CA ASN A 169 -3.76 -14.25 1.84
C ASN A 169 -5.25 -14.64 1.98
N ARG A 170 -5.56 -15.94 2.12
CA ARG A 170 -6.94 -16.43 2.16
C ARG A 170 -7.81 -15.65 3.14
N GLU A 171 -7.42 -15.56 4.41
CA GLU A 171 -8.22 -14.88 5.44
C GLU A 171 -8.45 -13.38 5.13
N PHE A 172 -7.45 -12.72 4.53
CA PHE A 172 -7.60 -11.34 4.10
C PHE A 172 -8.62 -11.21 2.97
N MET A 173 -8.57 -12.08 1.97
CA MET A 173 -9.48 -12.08 0.82
C MET A 173 -10.92 -12.47 1.21
N GLU A 174 -11.09 -13.43 2.15
CA GLU A 174 -12.40 -13.86 2.68
C GLU A 174 -13.13 -12.74 3.43
N ASN A 175 -12.42 -11.76 3.97
CA ASN A 175 -12.99 -10.70 4.79
C ASN A 175 -12.99 -9.33 4.12
N ALA A 176 -12.30 -9.15 3.01
CA ALA A 176 -12.24 -7.88 2.30
C ALA A 176 -13.54 -7.57 1.54
N ASP A 177 -14.02 -6.33 1.66
CA ASP A 177 -15.03 -5.75 0.77
C ASP A 177 -14.38 -5.20 -0.50
N ILE A 178 -13.17 -4.63 -0.36
CA ILE A 178 -12.35 -4.05 -1.42
C ILE A 178 -10.99 -4.76 -1.43
N LEU A 179 -10.68 -5.42 -2.54
CA LEU A 179 -9.44 -6.18 -2.72
C LEU A 179 -8.59 -5.54 -3.81
N PHE A 180 -7.33 -5.29 -3.52
CA PHE A 180 -6.32 -4.86 -4.48
C PHE A 180 -5.25 -5.93 -4.66
N LEU A 181 -4.73 -6.04 -5.88
CA LEU A 181 -3.59 -6.89 -6.23
C LEU A 181 -2.90 -6.40 -7.51
N SER A 182 -1.69 -6.91 -7.76
CA SER A 182 -0.89 -6.65 -8.97
C SER A 182 -0.96 -7.82 -9.95
N ASP A 183 -0.86 -7.54 -11.26
CA ASP A 183 -0.83 -8.56 -12.32
C ASP A 183 0.55 -9.24 -12.51
N GLU A 184 1.56 -8.90 -11.71
CA GLU A 184 2.95 -9.38 -11.88
C GLU A 184 3.08 -10.92 -11.93
N SER A 185 2.15 -11.67 -11.30
CA SER A 185 2.15 -13.14 -11.28
C SER A 185 0.88 -13.77 -11.84
N VAL A 186 -0.02 -12.98 -12.47
CA VAL A 186 -1.34 -13.46 -12.89
C VAL A 186 -1.30 -14.13 -14.29
N GLY A 187 -0.30 -13.80 -15.12
CA GLY A 187 -0.18 -14.33 -16.47
C GLY A 187 -1.13 -13.65 -17.48
N GLU A 188 -1.29 -14.28 -18.66
CA GLU A 188 -2.02 -13.67 -19.79
C GLU A 188 -3.54 -13.68 -19.59
N ASP A 189 -4.10 -14.73 -18.97
CA ASP A 189 -5.54 -14.82 -18.68
C ASP A 189 -5.93 -14.13 -17.36
N TRP A 190 -5.53 -12.89 -17.22
CA TRP A 190 -5.86 -12.08 -16.04
C TRP A 190 -7.37 -11.86 -15.85
N ARG A 191 -8.18 -11.91 -16.93
CA ARG A 191 -9.65 -11.80 -16.80
C ARG A 191 -10.24 -13.04 -16.16
N GLY A 192 -9.85 -14.24 -16.65
CA GLY A 192 -10.25 -15.51 -16.04
C GLY A 192 -9.83 -15.59 -14.58
N PHE A 193 -8.61 -15.10 -14.24
CA PHE A 193 -8.14 -15.01 -12.87
C PHE A 193 -9.01 -14.10 -12.00
N LEU A 194 -9.40 -12.92 -12.48
CA LEU A 194 -10.28 -12.01 -11.73
C LEU A 194 -11.68 -12.59 -11.51
N TYR A 195 -12.26 -13.24 -12.52
CA TYR A 195 -13.55 -13.92 -12.35
C TYR A 195 -13.45 -15.05 -11.34
N HIS A 196 -12.40 -15.86 -11.39
CA HIS A 196 -12.17 -16.94 -10.42
C HIS A 196 -11.98 -16.39 -8.99
N LEU A 197 -11.23 -15.28 -8.80
CA LEU A 197 -11.17 -14.59 -7.51
C LEU A 197 -12.55 -14.14 -7.03
N ALA A 198 -13.34 -13.53 -7.91
CA ALA A 198 -14.67 -13.05 -7.58
C ALA A 198 -15.67 -14.17 -7.27
N GLU A 199 -15.53 -15.34 -7.88
CA GLU A 199 -16.32 -16.53 -7.56
C GLU A 199 -15.92 -17.13 -6.20
N THR A 200 -14.61 -17.10 -5.88
CA THR A 200 -14.06 -17.71 -4.68
C THR A 200 -14.26 -16.85 -3.43
N TYR A 201 -14.12 -15.53 -3.54
CA TYR A 201 -14.12 -14.61 -2.40
C TYR A 201 -15.28 -13.60 -2.48
N PRO A 202 -15.83 -13.15 -1.33
CA PRO A 202 -17.04 -12.32 -1.28
C PRO A 202 -16.78 -10.83 -1.59
N CYS A 203 -15.59 -10.44 -2.06
CA CYS A 203 -15.22 -9.06 -2.32
C CYS A 203 -16.23 -8.36 -3.23
N ARG A 204 -16.66 -7.17 -2.84
CA ARG A 204 -17.57 -6.32 -3.63
C ARG A 204 -16.87 -5.65 -4.80
N ILE A 205 -15.62 -5.29 -4.58
CA ILE A 205 -14.74 -4.60 -5.53
C ILE A 205 -13.41 -5.34 -5.56
N ILE A 206 -12.90 -5.65 -6.75
CA ILE A 206 -11.54 -6.16 -6.94
C ILE A 206 -10.84 -5.27 -7.96
N VAL A 207 -9.68 -4.72 -7.59
CA VAL A 207 -8.84 -3.90 -8.48
C VAL A 207 -7.54 -4.64 -8.75
N LEU A 208 -7.27 -4.88 -10.02
CA LEU A 208 -6.01 -5.44 -10.51
C LEU A 208 -5.16 -4.31 -11.12
N GLY A 209 -4.07 -3.93 -10.43
CA GLY A 209 -3.06 -3.02 -10.96
C GLY A 209 -2.26 -3.71 -12.07
N ARG A 210 -2.10 -3.05 -13.23
CA ARG A 210 -1.46 -3.61 -14.42
C ARG A 210 -0.30 -2.74 -14.93
N GLY A 211 0.31 -1.99 -14.02
CA GLY A 211 1.45 -1.13 -14.31
C GLY A 211 1.16 -0.15 -15.45
N SER A 212 2.01 -0.13 -16.48
CA SER A 212 1.84 0.75 -17.65
C SER A 212 0.59 0.45 -18.49
N LYS A 213 -0.07 -0.69 -18.28
CA LYS A 213 -1.34 -1.05 -18.93
C LYS A 213 -2.56 -0.47 -18.18
N GLY A 214 -2.36 0.21 -17.05
CA GLY A 214 -3.42 0.79 -16.23
C GLY A 214 -3.93 -0.15 -15.14
N ALA A 215 -5.25 -0.30 -15.02
CA ALA A 215 -5.87 -1.18 -14.04
C ALA A 215 -7.18 -1.79 -14.57
N ALA A 216 -7.60 -2.91 -13.97
CA ALA A 216 -8.90 -3.51 -14.19
C ALA A 216 -9.70 -3.52 -12.89
N LEU A 217 -10.99 -3.22 -12.99
CA LEU A 217 -11.94 -3.11 -11.89
C LEU A 217 -13.06 -4.13 -12.08
N TYR A 218 -13.18 -5.10 -11.18
CA TYR A 218 -14.35 -5.96 -11.10
C TYR A 218 -15.34 -5.41 -10.07
N LEU A 219 -16.61 -5.34 -10.45
CA LEU A 219 -17.74 -4.95 -9.60
C LEU A 219 -18.71 -6.11 -9.44
N ARG A 220 -18.89 -6.60 -8.21
CA ARG A 220 -19.81 -7.71 -7.92
C ARG A 220 -21.26 -7.39 -8.27
N GLU A 221 -21.68 -6.16 -8.05
CA GLU A 221 -23.06 -5.71 -8.32
C GLU A 221 -23.46 -5.95 -9.79
N THR A 222 -22.53 -5.72 -10.72
CA THR A 222 -22.81 -5.88 -12.16
C THR A 222 -22.23 -7.17 -12.75
N GLY A 223 -21.33 -7.85 -12.03
CA GLY A 223 -20.56 -8.98 -12.52
C GLY A 223 -19.59 -8.63 -13.66
N ARG A 224 -19.27 -7.34 -13.85
CA ARG A 224 -18.47 -6.86 -15.00
C ARG A 224 -17.08 -6.42 -14.59
N ILE A 225 -16.15 -6.55 -15.54
CA ILE A 225 -14.81 -5.98 -15.47
C ILE A 225 -14.76 -4.75 -16.36
N ALA A 226 -14.39 -3.61 -15.77
CA ALA A 226 -14.02 -2.39 -16.50
C ALA A 226 -12.50 -2.28 -16.56
N GLU A 227 -11.95 -1.93 -17.72
CA GLU A 227 -10.53 -1.62 -17.89
C GLU A 227 -10.33 -0.11 -17.95
N MET A 228 -9.25 0.34 -17.31
CA MET A 228 -8.89 1.74 -17.27
C MET A 228 -7.43 1.90 -17.68
N PRO A 229 -7.11 2.73 -18.68
CA PRO A 229 -5.73 2.93 -19.10
C PRO A 229 -4.92 3.59 -17.97
N ALA A 230 -3.60 3.46 -18.01
CA ALA A 230 -2.74 4.22 -17.13
C ALA A 230 -2.87 5.72 -17.45
N ALA A 231 -2.94 6.55 -16.42
CA ALA A 231 -2.79 7.99 -16.62
C ALA A 231 -1.34 8.29 -17.04
N CYS A 232 -1.18 9.10 -18.08
CA CYS A 232 0.14 9.44 -18.63
C CYS A 232 0.71 10.65 -17.90
N MET A 233 2.01 10.58 -17.56
CA MET A 233 2.83 11.72 -17.11
C MET A 233 4.10 11.77 -17.95
N ASP A 234 4.68 12.96 -18.09
CA ASP A 234 5.82 13.22 -19.00
C ASP A 234 7.11 12.46 -18.63
N ALA A 235 7.26 12.03 -17.37
CA ALA A 235 8.44 11.30 -16.92
C ALA A 235 8.11 10.28 -15.83
N VAL A 236 8.56 9.05 -16.00
CA VAL A 236 8.54 8.01 -14.95
C VAL A 236 9.94 7.91 -14.37
N VAL A 237 10.07 8.23 -13.07
CA VAL A 237 11.34 8.17 -12.33
C VAL A 237 11.46 6.88 -11.54
N ASN A 238 10.38 6.50 -10.82
CA ASN A 238 10.39 5.30 -9.97
C ASN A 238 8.98 4.83 -9.68
N THR A 239 8.72 3.53 -9.84
CA THR A 239 7.40 2.92 -9.63
C THR A 239 7.18 2.37 -8.22
N VAL A 240 8.16 2.45 -7.30
CA VAL A 240 8.01 2.01 -5.90
C VAL A 240 6.93 2.84 -5.20
N GLY A 241 5.95 2.17 -4.58
CA GLY A 241 4.81 2.83 -3.92
C GLY A 241 3.67 3.26 -4.86
N ALA A 242 3.72 2.92 -6.16
CA ALA A 242 2.62 3.19 -7.09
C ALA A 242 1.34 2.43 -6.70
N GLY A 243 1.47 1.18 -6.24
CA GLY A 243 0.37 0.37 -5.72
C GLY A 243 -0.27 1.01 -4.49
N ASP A 244 0.56 1.41 -3.50
CA ASP A 244 0.09 2.10 -2.28
C ASP A 244 -0.64 3.41 -2.64
N ALA A 245 -0.13 4.15 -3.62
CA ALA A 245 -0.75 5.38 -4.11
C ALA A 245 -2.11 5.11 -4.77
N LEU A 246 -2.18 4.11 -5.65
CA LEU A 246 -3.41 3.69 -6.32
C LEU A 246 -4.47 3.25 -5.29
N PHE A 247 -4.08 2.39 -4.36
CA PHE A 247 -4.93 1.90 -3.28
C PHE A 247 -5.47 3.04 -2.42
N SER A 248 -4.58 3.89 -1.89
CA SER A 248 -4.96 4.98 -1.00
C SER A 248 -5.91 5.97 -1.65
N SER A 249 -5.59 6.41 -2.88
CA SER A 249 -6.41 7.38 -3.59
C SER A 249 -7.77 6.79 -3.99
N PHE A 250 -7.82 5.52 -4.39
CA PHE A 250 -9.09 4.85 -4.62
C PHE A 250 -9.97 4.85 -3.36
N LEU A 251 -9.40 4.49 -2.20
CA LEU A 251 -10.13 4.48 -0.93
C LEU A 251 -10.66 5.86 -0.57
N HIS A 252 -9.86 6.91 -0.74
CA HIS A 252 -10.25 8.29 -0.51
C HIS A 252 -11.49 8.68 -1.32
N TYR A 253 -11.43 8.52 -2.64
CA TYR A 253 -12.54 8.94 -3.51
C TYR A 253 -13.76 8.04 -3.37
N TYR A 254 -13.57 6.73 -3.23
CA TYR A 254 -14.67 5.80 -3.01
C TYR A 254 -15.41 6.07 -1.69
N ALA A 255 -14.67 6.30 -0.60
CA ALA A 255 -15.26 6.64 0.70
C ALA A 255 -16.02 7.98 0.68
N LYS A 256 -15.64 8.92 -0.20
CA LYS A 256 -16.38 10.17 -0.47
C LYS A 256 -17.64 9.99 -1.33
N GLY A 257 -17.94 8.77 -1.77
CA GLY A 257 -19.14 8.44 -2.54
C GLY A 257 -18.94 8.52 -4.06
N CYS A 258 -17.71 8.61 -4.57
CA CYS A 258 -17.48 8.49 -6.00
C CYS A 258 -17.85 7.09 -6.49
N ALA A 259 -18.43 7.00 -7.69
CA ALA A 259 -18.60 5.71 -8.37
C ALA A 259 -17.22 5.01 -8.51
N PRO A 260 -17.15 3.67 -8.37
CA PRO A 260 -15.87 2.95 -8.35
C PRO A 260 -14.97 3.23 -9.56
N GLU A 261 -15.55 3.36 -10.75
CA GLU A 261 -14.81 3.67 -11.97
C GLU A 261 -14.18 5.07 -11.91
N ASN A 262 -14.94 6.06 -11.41
CA ASN A 262 -14.44 7.42 -11.24
C ASN A 262 -13.38 7.52 -10.14
N ALA A 263 -13.54 6.74 -9.06
CA ALA A 263 -12.54 6.64 -8.01
C ALA A 263 -11.24 6.02 -8.54
N LEU A 264 -11.35 4.96 -9.37
CA LEU A 264 -10.18 4.33 -9.97
C LEU A 264 -9.45 5.24 -10.96
N TRP A 265 -10.17 6.03 -11.77
CA TRP A 265 -9.54 6.98 -12.68
C TRP A 265 -8.72 8.03 -11.91
N ARG A 266 -9.27 8.62 -10.87
CA ARG A 266 -8.57 9.56 -9.98
C ARG A 266 -7.36 8.92 -9.30
N ALA A 267 -7.51 7.67 -8.90
CA ALA A 267 -6.41 6.91 -8.31
C ALA A 267 -5.26 6.66 -9.32
N GLN A 268 -5.58 6.41 -10.58
CA GLN A 268 -4.59 6.32 -11.66
C GLN A 268 -3.83 7.65 -11.84
N VAL A 269 -4.54 8.79 -11.83
CA VAL A 269 -3.93 10.11 -11.92
C VAL A 269 -3.03 10.38 -10.72
N PHE A 270 -3.47 10.06 -9.49
CA PHE A 270 -2.67 10.22 -8.28
C PHE A 270 -1.41 9.34 -8.31
N ALA A 271 -1.55 8.07 -8.72
CA ALA A 271 -0.40 7.16 -8.87
C ALA A 271 0.58 7.62 -9.96
N ALA A 272 0.06 8.22 -11.05
CA ALA A 272 0.89 8.79 -12.11
C ALA A 272 1.74 9.97 -11.60
N HIS A 273 1.19 10.86 -10.77
CA HIS A 273 1.99 11.88 -10.09
C HIS A 273 3.06 11.28 -9.18
N LYS A 274 2.73 10.25 -8.40
CA LYS A 274 3.66 9.60 -7.49
C LYS A 274 4.90 9.04 -8.20
N ILE A 275 4.77 8.43 -9.37
CA ILE A 275 5.88 7.80 -10.08
C ILE A 275 6.85 8.78 -10.75
N THR A 276 6.55 10.07 -10.74
CA THR A 276 7.48 11.12 -11.21
C THR A 276 8.57 11.46 -10.18
N VAL A 277 8.53 10.89 -8.99
CA VAL A 277 9.48 11.18 -7.90
C VAL A 277 10.02 9.87 -7.32
N SER A 278 11.31 9.85 -6.97
CA SER A 278 11.94 8.69 -6.33
C SER A 278 11.57 8.56 -4.85
N GLY A 279 11.38 7.32 -4.39
CA GLY A 279 11.04 6.93 -3.01
C GLY A 279 9.56 6.56 -2.84
N ALA A 280 9.28 5.50 -2.06
CA ALA A 280 7.94 4.92 -1.94
C ALA A 280 6.90 5.91 -1.36
N SER A 281 7.30 6.75 -0.41
CA SER A 281 6.43 7.68 0.31
C SER A 281 6.54 9.14 -0.15
N LYS A 282 7.11 9.39 -1.34
CA LYS A 282 7.30 10.74 -1.92
C LYS A 282 6.44 10.93 -3.16
N GLY A 283 6.16 12.19 -3.53
CA GLY A 283 5.41 12.54 -4.75
C GLY A 283 3.89 12.44 -4.62
N PHE A 284 3.36 12.27 -3.43
CA PHE A 284 1.92 12.40 -3.19
C PHE A 284 1.48 13.85 -3.36
N VAL A 285 0.34 14.03 -4.03
CA VAL A 285 -0.23 15.34 -4.35
C VAL A 285 -1.57 15.54 -3.64
N THR A 286 -2.03 16.78 -3.53
CA THR A 286 -3.31 17.08 -2.91
C THR A 286 -4.49 16.68 -3.82
N GLU A 287 -5.68 16.52 -3.24
CA GLU A 287 -6.92 16.28 -3.97
C GLU A 287 -7.13 17.34 -5.07
N GLU A 288 -6.90 18.64 -4.75
CA GLU A 288 -7.01 19.73 -5.72
C GLU A 288 -6.09 19.52 -6.94
N THR A 289 -4.88 19.01 -6.72
CA THR A 289 -3.95 18.72 -7.83
C THR A 289 -4.46 17.59 -8.69
N VAL A 290 -5.02 16.54 -8.10
CA VAL A 290 -5.64 15.42 -8.85
C VAL A 290 -6.78 15.94 -9.71
N GLU A 291 -7.73 16.71 -9.12
CA GLU A 291 -8.90 17.22 -9.84
C GLU A 291 -8.52 18.16 -11.00
N ARG A 292 -7.42 18.89 -10.89
CA ARG A 292 -6.90 19.74 -11.99
C ARG A 292 -6.23 18.92 -13.11
N SER A 293 -5.87 17.67 -12.86
CA SER A 293 -5.16 16.78 -13.79
C SER A 293 -6.11 15.81 -14.51
N LEU A 294 -7.41 15.87 -14.23
CA LEU A 294 -8.48 15.08 -14.88
C LEU A 294 -8.82 15.63 -16.25
#